data_b9224e2ad24658d9f1a843b9fbe07435
#
_entry.id   b9224e2ad24658d9f1a843b9fbe07435
#
_cell.length_a   1.000
_cell.length_b   1.000
_cell.length_c   1.000
_cell.angle_alpha   90.00
_cell.angle_beta   90.00
_cell.angle_gamma   90.00
#
_symmetry.space_group_name_H-M   'P 1'
#
loop_
_entity.id
_entity.type
_entity.pdbx_description
1 polymer ?
#
loop_
_entity_poly.entity_id
_entity_poly.type
_entity_poly.pdbx_seq_one_letter_code
_entity_poly.pdbx_strand_id
1 'polypeptide(L)'
;GLAQRIVRGDVPENLRSKQIFSLDMGALVAGAKYKGEFEERLKAIVNEIIHSDGEIILFIDEIHTLVGAGKGEGAMDAANILKPALARGELRSIGATTLDEYQKYFEKDKALERRFQKVMIDEPDELSAIAILRGLKERYENHHKVRIRDEAIIAAVQLSERYITDRFLPDKAIDLIDEAASKLRIEIDSVPQALDEIIRLIAQKEIEREALKREGD
;
A
#
# COMPACT_ATOMS: atom_id res chain seq x y z
N GLY A 1 5.88 9.29 0.37
CA GLY A 1 5.81 10.75 0.34
C GLY A 1 6.65 11.40 1.42
N LEU A 2 6.07 11.76 2.60
CA LEU A 2 6.76 12.55 3.63
C LEU A 2 8.08 11.92 4.10
N ALA A 3 8.13 10.63 4.39
CA ALA A 3 9.35 9.95 4.81
C ALA A 3 10.48 10.07 3.77
N GLN A 4 10.18 9.94 2.48
CA GLN A 4 11.16 10.14 1.40
C GLN A 4 11.66 11.58 1.32
N ARG A 5 10.80 12.56 1.57
CA ARG A 5 11.20 13.97 1.62
C ARG A 5 12.10 14.27 2.81
N ILE A 6 11.84 13.65 3.97
CA ILE A 6 12.71 13.75 5.14
C ILE A 6 14.11 13.21 4.81
N VAL A 7 14.18 12.00 4.23
CA VAL A 7 15.47 11.38 3.85
C VAL A 7 16.24 12.23 2.84
N ARG A 8 15.54 12.90 1.91
CA ARG A 8 16.16 13.80 0.92
C ARG A 8 16.52 15.18 1.49
N GLY A 9 16.13 15.48 2.74
CA GLY A 9 16.27 16.80 3.33
C GLY A 9 15.32 17.88 2.76
N ASP A 10 14.34 17.48 1.94
CA ASP A 10 13.35 18.35 1.31
C ASP A 10 12.15 18.59 2.26
N VAL A 11 12.45 19.06 3.45
CA VAL A 11 11.49 19.38 4.50
C VAL A 11 12.00 20.56 5.34
N PRO A 12 11.12 21.27 6.05
CA PRO A 12 11.51 22.27 7.02
C PRO A 12 12.52 21.72 8.05
N GLU A 13 13.36 22.60 8.58
CA GLU A 13 14.47 22.20 9.46
C GLU A 13 14.03 21.37 10.67
N ASN A 14 12.89 21.71 11.26
CA ASN A 14 12.30 20.99 12.40
C ASN A 14 11.84 19.55 12.08
N LEU A 15 11.81 19.15 10.81
CA LEU A 15 11.44 17.79 10.38
C LEU A 15 12.65 16.98 9.88
N ARG A 16 13.80 17.59 9.63
CA ARG A 16 14.98 16.92 9.06
C ARG A 16 15.53 15.79 9.93
N SER A 17 15.46 15.95 11.25
CA SER A 17 15.92 14.94 12.22
C SER A 17 14.86 13.92 12.60
N LYS A 18 13.63 14.08 12.09
CA LYS A 18 12.52 13.20 12.49
C LYS A 18 12.55 11.87 11.75
N GLN A 19 12.15 10.84 12.47
CA GLN A 19 11.98 9.49 11.94
C GLN A 19 10.49 9.13 11.94
N ILE A 20 10.02 8.51 10.87
CA ILE A 20 8.63 8.04 10.79
C ILE A 20 8.63 6.53 10.95
N PHE A 21 7.93 6.06 11.98
CA PHE A 21 7.69 4.64 12.21
C PHE A 21 6.23 4.31 11.94
N SER A 22 5.98 3.24 11.19
CA SER A 22 4.63 2.72 10.98
C SER A 22 4.28 1.74 12.09
N LEU A 23 3.13 1.96 12.73
CA LEU A 23 2.60 1.03 13.71
C LEU A 23 1.91 -0.12 12.98
N ASP A 24 2.45 -1.32 13.12
CA ASP A 24 1.84 -2.54 12.60
C ASP A 24 0.89 -3.13 13.66
N MET A 25 -0.41 -2.86 13.49
CA MET A 25 -1.45 -3.38 14.37
C MET A 25 -1.56 -4.90 14.31
N GLY A 26 -1.33 -5.49 13.11
CA GLY A 26 -1.33 -6.94 12.94
C GLY A 26 -0.24 -7.61 13.77
N ALA A 27 0.98 -7.08 13.73
CA ALA A 27 2.10 -7.58 14.52
C ALA A 27 1.87 -7.43 16.04
N LEU A 28 1.21 -6.35 16.46
CA LEU A 28 0.88 -6.14 17.88
C LEU A 28 -0.13 -7.17 18.42
N VAL A 29 -1.10 -7.55 17.59
CA VAL A 29 -2.13 -8.53 17.92
C VAL A 29 -1.62 -9.96 17.75
N ALA A 30 -0.74 -10.20 16.78
CA ALA A 30 -0.18 -11.50 16.48
C ALA A 30 0.57 -12.07 17.70
N GLY A 31 0.14 -13.22 18.20
CA GLY A 31 0.73 -13.90 19.33
C GLY A 31 0.37 -13.33 20.70
N ALA A 32 -0.44 -12.31 20.79
CA ALA A 32 -1.03 -11.89 22.07
C ALA A 32 -2.14 -12.88 22.49
N LYS A 33 -1.88 -13.70 23.48
CA LYS A 33 -2.85 -14.68 24.00
C LYS A 33 -3.96 -14.03 24.80
N TYR A 34 -3.73 -12.86 25.36
CA TYR A 34 -4.65 -12.13 26.22
C TYR A 34 -4.61 -10.62 25.94
N LYS A 35 -5.71 -9.93 26.21
CA LYS A 35 -5.87 -8.47 26.06
C LYS A 35 -4.75 -7.68 26.75
N GLY A 36 -4.31 -8.09 27.93
CA GLY A 36 -3.25 -7.42 28.70
C GLY A 36 -1.90 -7.39 27.98
N GLU A 37 -1.55 -8.43 27.23
CA GLU A 37 -0.28 -8.53 26.53
C GLU A 37 -0.20 -7.52 25.36
N PHE A 38 -1.29 -7.32 24.63
CA PHE A 38 -1.38 -6.27 23.62
C PHE A 38 -1.25 -4.88 24.25
N GLU A 39 -1.96 -4.63 25.36
CA GLU A 39 -1.90 -3.34 26.04
C GLU A 39 -0.50 -3.04 26.57
N GLU A 40 0.21 -4.02 27.09
CA GLU A 40 1.61 -3.87 27.54
C GLU A 40 2.55 -3.56 26.38
N ARG A 41 2.42 -4.25 25.24
CA ARG A 41 3.22 -3.99 24.05
C ARG A 41 2.97 -2.59 23.52
N LEU A 42 1.72 -2.17 23.41
CA LEU A 42 1.37 -0.82 22.94
C LEU A 42 1.88 0.25 23.91
N LYS A 43 1.77 0.05 25.22
CA LYS A 43 2.32 0.96 26.23
C LYS A 43 3.85 1.06 26.14
N ALA A 44 4.53 -0.06 25.90
CA ALA A 44 5.98 -0.08 25.73
C ALA A 44 6.41 0.80 24.53
N ILE A 45 5.74 0.63 23.37
CA ILE A 45 6.00 1.43 22.17
C ILE A 45 5.74 2.92 22.44
N VAL A 46 4.60 3.25 23.04
CA VAL A 46 4.26 4.66 23.38
C VAL A 46 5.31 5.27 24.31
N ASN A 47 5.75 4.54 25.31
CA ASN A 47 6.77 5.01 26.24
C ASN A 47 8.12 5.23 25.52
N GLU A 48 8.52 4.34 24.63
CA GLU A 48 9.75 4.49 23.83
C GLU A 48 9.69 5.76 22.96
N ILE A 49 8.54 6.01 22.31
CA ILE A 49 8.34 7.22 21.50
C ILE A 49 8.38 8.48 22.38
N ILE A 50 7.78 8.47 23.56
CA ILE A 50 7.84 9.60 24.50
C ILE A 50 9.29 9.89 24.92
N HIS A 51 10.07 8.85 25.19
CA HIS A 51 11.49 9.00 25.56
C HIS A 51 12.39 9.47 24.42
N SER A 52 11.93 9.40 23.17
CA SER A 52 12.66 9.93 22.01
C SER A 52 12.64 11.47 21.90
N ASP A 53 12.02 12.17 22.86
CA ASP A 53 11.93 13.64 22.90
C ASP A 53 11.39 14.26 21.60
N GLY A 54 10.41 13.57 20.99
CA GLY A 54 9.74 14.02 19.78
C GLY A 54 10.55 13.84 18.49
N GLU A 55 11.60 13.03 18.50
CA GLU A 55 12.31 12.63 17.26
C GLU A 55 11.50 11.67 16.41
N ILE A 56 10.60 10.89 17.04
CA ILE A 56 9.77 9.90 16.38
C ILE A 56 8.39 10.47 16.06
N ILE A 57 7.93 10.24 14.82
CA ILE A 57 6.55 10.46 14.37
C ILE A 57 5.93 9.09 14.10
N LEU A 58 4.87 8.77 14.84
CA LEU A 58 4.17 7.50 14.67
C LEU A 58 3.15 7.59 13.53
N PHE A 59 3.30 6.78 12.50
CA PHE A 59 2.29 6.62 11.46
C PHE A 59 1.38 5.44 11.79
N ILE A 60 0.08 5.67 11.77
CA ILE A 60 -0.94 4.67 12.09
C ILE A 60 -1.88 4.58 10.89
N ASP A 61 -1.76 3.51 10.12
CA ASP A 61 -2.72 3.24 9.07
C ASP A 61 -4.02 2.68 9.66
N GLU A 62 -5.13 2.94 9.00
CA GLU A 62 -6.47 2.56 9.47
C GLU A 62 -6.69 2.89 10.96
N ILE A 63 -6.31 4.12 11.35
CA ILE A 63 -6.35 4.56 12.76
C ILE A 63 -7.72 4.37 13.42
N HIS A 64 -8.79 4.28 12.64
CA HIS A 64 -10.14 3.97 13.14
C HIS A 64 -10.22 2.60 13.85
N THR A 65 -9.34 1.67 13.52
CA THR A 65 -9.28 0.34 14.17
C THR A 65 -8.94 0.45 15.65
N LEU A 66 -8.16 1.46 16.03
CA LEU A 66 -7.82 1.75 17.44
C LEU A 66 -9.01 2.29 18.24
N VAL A 67 -9.96 2.95 17.57
CA VAL A 67 -11.09 3.62 18.20
C VAL A 67 -12.34 2.76 18.17
N GLY A 68 -12.54 2.01 17.09
CA GLY A 68 -13.78 1.28 16.80
C GLY A 68 -13.78 -0.18 17.25
N ALA A 69 -12.63 -0.76 17.49
CA ALA A 69 -12.48 -2.15 17.88
C ALA A 69 -13.08 -2.49 19.27
N GLY A 70 -13.53 -1.47 20.04
CA GLY A 70 -13.98 -1.57 21.42
C GLY A 70 -15.43 -2.05 21.64
N LYS A 71 -16.17 -2.50 20.63
CA LYS A 71 -17.59 -2.90 20.78
C LYS A 71 -17.89 -4.38 20.83
N GLY A 72 -16.87 -5.27 20.83
CA GLY A 72 -17.02 -6.71 21.03
C GLY A 72 -16.44 -7.16 22.36
N GLU A 73 -16.96 -8.24 22.95
CA GLU A 73 -16.33 -8.89 24.12
C GLU A 73 -14.88 -9.29 23.74
N GLY A 74 -13.90 -8.57 24.30
CA GLY A 74 -12.46 -8.74 23.98
C GLY A 74 -11.83 -7.64 23.12
N ALA A 75 -12.58 -6.63 22.70
CA ALA A 75 -12.05 -5.53 21.88
C ALA A 75 -11.08 -4.64 22.66
N MET A 76 -9.95 -4.38 22.02
CA MET A 76 -8.82 -3.68 22.59
C MET A 76 -9.06 -2.17 22.52
N ASP A 77 -9.12 -1.53 23.66
CA ASP A 77 -9.27 -0.07 23.72
C ASP A 77 -7.89 0.60 23.69
N ALA A 78 -7.23 0.47 22.54
CA ALA A 78 -5.94 1.11 22.30
C ALA A 78 -6.05 2.65 22.36
N ALA A 79 -7.23 3.19 22.08
CA ALA A 79 -7.47 4.63 22.16
C ALA A 79 -7.23 5.17 23.57
N ASN A 80 -7.62 4.43 24.61
CA ASN A 80 -7.39 4.88 25.98
C ASN A 80 -5.91 4.87 26.40
N ILE A 81 -5.08 4.09 25.72
CA ILE A 81 -3.62 4.10 25.94
C ILE A 81 -2.99 5.31 25.24
N LEU A 82 -3.44 5.65 24.03
CA LEU A 82 -2.87 6.76 23.24
C LEU A 82 -3.37 8.13 23.71
N LYS A 83 -4.62 8.25 24.16
CA LYS A 83 -5.24 9.53 24.55
C LYS A 83 -4.42 10.35 25.55
N PRO A 84 -3.85 9.80 26.62
CA PRO A 84 -3.06 10.58 27.56
C PRO A 84 -1.80 11.17 26.92
N ALA A 85 -1.06 10.42 26.13
CA ALA A 85 0.16 10.87 25.47
C ALA A 85 -0.14 11.91 24.37
N LEU A 86 -1.22 11.71 23.60
CA LEU A 86 -1.72 12.70 22.65
C LEU A 86 -2.18 13.98 23.35
N ALA A 87 -2.83 13.84 24.51
CA ALA A 87 -3.33 14.98 25.29
C ALA A 87 -2.20 15.88 25.78
N ARG A 88 -1.07 15.30 26.16
CA ARG A 88 0.09 16.05 26.64
C ARG A 88 1.01 16.54 25.51
N GLY A 89 0.72 16.16 24.25
CA GLY A 89 1.56 16.50 23.10
C GLY A 89 2.88 15.72 23.06
N GLU A 90 3.00 14.67 23.86
CA GLU A 90 4.20 13.82 23.95
C GLU A 90 4.28 12.83 22.76
N LEU A 91 3.14 12.48 22.19
CA LEU A 91 3.05 11.58 21.03
C LEU A 91 2.72 12.38 19.78
N ARG A 92 3.68 12.43 18.84
CA ARG A 92 3.45 12.97 17.49
C ARG A 92 2.99 11.84 16.58
N SER A 93 1.81 11.98 16.00
CA SER A 93 1.24 10.91 15.18
C SER A 93 0.54 11.44 13.94
N ILE A 94 0.58 10.61 12.91
CA ILE A 94 -0.14 10.78 11.65
C ILE A 94 -1.05 9.57 11.52
N GLY A 95 -2.36 9.77 11.49
CA GLY A 95 -3.33 8.70 11.25
C GLY A 95 -3.89 8.79 9.84
N ALA A 96 -4.04 7.66 9.18
CA ALA A 96 -4.76 7.55 7.91
C ALA A 96 -6.06 6.76 8.12
N THR A 97 -7.14 7.20 7.46
CA THR A 97 -8.44 6.53 7.50
C THR A 97 -9.32 7.02 6.33
N THR A 98 -10.41 6.33 6.06
CA THR A 98 -11.42 6.81 5.12
C THR A 98 -12.33 7.86 5.76
N LEU A 99 -13.00 8.65 4.93
CA LEU A 99 -13.92 9.68 5.42
C LEU A 99 -15.11 9.08 6.20
N ASP A 100 -15.66 7.98 5.71
CA ASP A 100 -16.77 7.28 6.35
C ASP A 100 -16.40 6.75 7.73
N GLU A 101 -15.22 6.16 7.86
CA GLU A 101 -14.71 5.64 9.11
C GLU A 101 -14.32 6.76 10.08
N TYR A 102 -13.78 7.87 9.57
CA TYR A 102 -13.55 9.06 10.38
C TYR A 102 -14.85 9.56 11.00
N GLN A 103 -15.92 9.74 10.21
CA GLN A 103 -17.23 10.17 10.70
C GLN A 103 -17.84 9.16 11.68
N LYS A 104 -17.69 7.88 11.40
CA LYS A 104 -18.27 6.83 12.22
C LYS A 104 -17.60 6.66 13.58
N TYR A 105 -16.29 6.81 13.66
CA TYR A 105 -15.49 6.48 14.83
C TYR A 105 -14.82 7.69 15.47
N PHE A 106 -14.19 8.58 14.70
CA PHE A 106 -13.42 9.71 15.23
C PHE A 106 -14.26 10.89 15.66
N GLU A 107 -15.22 11.32 14.85
CA GLU A 107 -16.10 12.46 15.18
C GLU A 107 -16.93 12.21 16.44
N LYS A 108 -17.18 10.96 16.78
CA LYS A 108 -17.89 10.57 18.00
C LYS A 108 -17.02 10.63 19.26
N ASP A 109 -15.72 10.53 19.10
CA ASP A 109 -14.76 10.63 20.22
C ASP A 109 -14.16 12.04 20.27
N LYS A 110 -14.83 12.93 21.01
CA LYS A 110 -14.44 14.34 21.16
C LYS A 110 -13.02 14.54 21.72
N ALA A 111 -12.47 13.55 22.41
CA ALA A 111 -11.11 13.62 22.94
C ALA A 111 -10.07 13.40 21.82
N LEU A 112 -10.33 12.52 20.88
CA LEU A 112 -9.47 12.29 19.71
C LEU A 112 -9.64 13.37 18.65
N GLU A 113 -10.88 13.78 18.36
CA GLU A 113 -11.18 14.83 17.40
C GLU A 113 -10.39 16.13 17.68
N ARG A 114 -10.27 16.49 18.95
CA ARG A 114 -9.50 17.69 19.38
C ARG A 114 -7.99 17.53 19.31
N ARG A 115 -7.47 16.32 19.11
CA ARG A 115 -6.04 16.00 19.09
C ARG A 115 -5.49 15.77 17.70
N PHE A 116 -6.35 15.45 16.74
CA PHE A 116 -5.98 15.27 15.36
C PHE A 116 -6.57 16.36 14.49
N GLN A 117 -5.72 17.08 13.79
CA GLN A 117 -6.18 17.98 12.73
C GLN A 117 -6.48 17.18 11.48
N LYS A 118 -7.70 17.31 10.96
CA LYS A 118 -8.12 16.66 9.72
C LYS A 118 -7.44 17.32 8.52
N VAL A 119 -6.80 16.50 7.70
CA VAL A 119 -6.24 16.88 6.40
C VAL A 119 -6.94 16.04 5.34
N MET A 120 -7.75 16.70 4.50
CA MET A 120 -8.42 16.04 3.38
C MET A 120 -7.42 15.78 2.27
N ILE A 121 -7.50 14.60 1.69
CA ILE A 121 -6.74 14.22 0.49
C ILE A 121 -7.78 13.89 -0.56
N ASP A 122 -7.93 14.80 -1.51
CA ASP A 122 -8.90 14.67 -2.59
C ASP A 122 -8.30 13.84 -3.75
N GLU A 123 -9.18 13.27 -4.56
CA GLU A 123 -8.81 12.61 -5.81
C GLU A 123 -8.13 13.63 -6.74
N PRO A 124 -6.97 13.30 -7.36
CA PRO A 124 -6.35 14.20 -8.32
C PRO A 124 -7.21 14.34 -9.57
N ASP A 125 -7.17 15.52 -10.18
CA ASP A 125 -7.76 15.74 -11.50
C ASP A 125 -7.05 14.96 -12.60
N GLU A 126 -7.66 14.88 -13.78
CA GLU A 126 -7.13 14.15 -14.94
C GLU A 126 -5.67 14.53 -15.26
N LEU A 127 -5.36 15.83 -15.28
CA LEU A 127 -4.03 16.33 -15.63
C LEU A 127 -2.98 15.94 -14.57
N SER A 128 -3.35 16.05 -13.31
CA SER A 128 -2.51 15.64 -12.19
C SER A 128 -2.29 14.11 -12.18
N ALA A 129 -3.34 13.33 -12.47
CA ALA A 129 -3.24 11.88 -12.58
C ALA A 129 -2.29 11.46 -13.72
N ILE A 130 -2.41 12.08 -14.89
CA ILE A 130 -1.48 11.85 -16.02
C ILE A 130 -0.03 12.17 -15.62
N ALA A 131 0.19 13.29 -14.91
CA ALA A 131 1.53 13.65 -14.44
C ALA A 131 2.09 12.62 -13.43
N ILE A 132 1.27 12.11 -12.53
CA ILE A 132 1.64 11.04 -11.59
C ILE A 132 2.04 9.77 -12.36
N LEU A 133 1.23 9.33 -13.31
CA LEU A 133 1.49 8.11 -14.09
C LEU A 133 2.76 8.25 -14.95
N ARG A 134 3.00 9.44 -15.53
CA ARG A 134 4.27 9.73 -16.23
C ARG A 134 5.48 9.58 -15.31
N GLY A 135 5.35 10.01 -14.05
CA GLY A 135 6.39 9.82 -13.03
C GLY A 135 6.63 8.37 -12.63
N LEU A 136 5.63 7.49 -12.79
CA LEU A 136 5.72 6.06 -12.49
C LEU A 136 6.10 5.21 -13.70
N LYS A 137 5.96 5.73 -14.92
CA LYS A 137 6.14 5.02 -16.20
C LYS A 137 7.40 4.15 -16.23
N GLU A 138 8.55 4.72 -15.94
CA GLU A 138 9.84 4.02 -16.02
C GLU A 138 9.89 2.79 -15.09
N ARG A 139 9.26 2.87 -13.91
CA ARG A 139 9.20 1.74 -12.97
C ARG A 139 8.39 0.59 -13.53
N TYR A 140 7.23 0.88 -14.14
CA TYR A 140 6.38 -0.14 -14.77
C TYR A 140 7.02 -0.71 -16.03
N GLU A 141 7.66 0.11 -16.88
CA GLU A 141 8.43 -0.36 -18.03
C GLU A 141 9.56 -1.31 -17.62
N ASN A 142 10.27 -0.97 -16.53
CA ASN A 142 11.35 -1.82 -16.01
C ASN A 142 10.84 -3.10 -15.35
N HIS A 143 9.68 -3.06 -14.70
CA HIS A 143 9.09 -4.24 -14.07
C HIS A 143 8.57 -5.25 -15.09
N HIS A 144 7.74 -4.79 -16.01
CA HIS A 144 7.11 -5.65 -17.02
C HIS A 144 7.96 -5.90 -18.26
N LYS A 145 9.09 -5.18 -18.42
CA LYS A 145 9.97 -5.27 -19.62
C LYS A 145 9.22 -4.94 -20.91
N VAL A 146 8.29 -4.00 -20.86
CA VAL A 146 7.51 -3.49 -21.98
C VAL A 146 7.66 -1.97 -22.08
N ARG A 147 7.39 -1.40 -23.26
CA ARG A 147 7.36 0.05 -23.45
C ARG A 147 5.93 0.56 -23.30
N ILE A 148 5.75 1.60 -22.51
CA ILE A 148 4.47 2.27 -22.29
C ILE A 148 4.50 3.60 -23.03
N ARG A 149 3.63 3.77 -24.00
CA ARG A 149 3.50 5.04 -24.74
C ARG A 149 2.75 6.09 -23.90
N ASP A 150 3.00 7.36 -24.20
CA ASP A 150 2.31 8.46 -23.51
C ASP A 150 0.80 8.44 -23.76
N GLU A 151 0.40 8.09 -24.98
CA GLU A 151 -1.01 7.91 -25.34
C GLU A 151 -1.70 6.82 -24.52
N ALA A 152 -0.96 5.78 -24.13
CA ALA A 152 -1.50 4.72 -23.25
C ALA A 152 -1.74 5.24 -21.84
N ILE A 153 -0.87 6.13 -21.34
CA ILE A 153 -1.05 6.78 -20.03
C ILE A 153 -2.31 7.66 -20.05
N ILE A 154 -2.45 8.50 -21.07
CA ILE A 154 -3.61 9.36 -21.24
C ILE A 154 -4.89 8.51 -21.34
N ALA A 155 -4.88 7.48 -22.19
CA ALA A 155 -6.01 6.59 -22.35
C ALA A 155 -6.37 5.85 -21.05
N ALA A 156 -5.37 5.40 -20.26
CA ALA A 156 -5.62 4.74 -18.99
C ALA A 156 -6.35 5.65 -18.00
N VAL A 157 -5.96 6.92 -17.90
CA VAL A 157 -6.65 7.89 -17.04
C VAL A 157 -8.08 8.12 -17.53
N GLN A 158 -8.27 8.45 -18.82
CA GLN A 158 -9.58 8.77 -19.39
C GLN A 158 -10.54 7.57 -19.35
N LEU A 159 -10.07 6.37 -19.68
CA LEU A 159 -10.90 5.17 -19.67
C LEU A 159 -11.24 4.73 -18.25
N SER A 160 -10.29 4.82 -17.32
CA SER A 160 -10.57 4.50 -15.92
C SER A 160 -11.57 5.47 -15.30
N GLU A 161 -11.49 6.76 -15.60
CA GLU A 161 -12.45 7.75 -15.13
C GLU A 161 -13.85 7.48 -15.67
N ARG A 162 -13.94 7.12 -16.95
CA ARG A 162 -15.22 6.89 -17.63
C ARG A 162 -15.90 5.57 -17.24
N TYR A 163 -15.11 4.51 -17.04
CA TYR A 163 -15.67 3.13 -16.91
C TYR A 163 -15.49 2.51 -15.53
N ILE A 164 -14.56 3.02 -14.69
CA ILE A 164 -14.33 2.51 -13.34
C ILE A 164 -14.82 3.54 -12.34
N THR A 165 -16.02 3.31 -11.81
CA THR A 165 -16.72 4.26 -10.93
C THR A 165 -16.59 3.97 -9.44
N ASP A 166 -16.11 2.79 -9.09
CA ASP A 166 -15.97 2.28 -7.71
C ASP A 166 -14.56 2.46 -7.14
N ARG A 167 -13.66 3.08 -7.90
CA ARG A 167 -12.27 3.38 -7.51
C ARG A 167 -11.89 4.81 -7.88
N PHE A 168 -10.82 5.30 -7.27
CA PHE A 168 -10.33 6.67 -7.42
C PHE A 168 -9.05 6.77 -8.22
N LEU A 169 -8.82 7.91 -8.88
CA LEU A 169 -7.53 8.25 -9.46
C LEU A 169 -6.53 8.54 -8.32
N PRO A 170 -5.23 8.25 -8.51
CA PRO A 170 -4.61 7.67 -9.71
C PRO A 170 -4.68 6.14 -9.77
N ASP A 171 -5.09 5.45 -8.71
CA ASP A 171 -4.95 4.00 -8.55
C ASP A 171 -5.67 3.21 -9.64
N LYS A 172 -6.91 3.56 -9.98
CA LYS A 172 -7.67 2.89 -11.06
C LYS A 172 -6.99 2.96 -12.43
N ALA A 173 -6.25 4.05 -12.72
CA ALA A 173 -5.50 4.19 -13.96
C ALA A 173 -4.15 3.45 -13.90
N ILE A 174 -3.54 3.39 -12.74
CA ILE A 174 -2.33 2.59 -12.49
C ILE A 174 -2.64 1.10 -12.68
N ASP A 175 -3.74 0.60 -12.12
CA ASP A 175 -4.18 -0.78 -12.27
C ASP A 175 -4.38 -1.16 -13.75
N LEU A 176 -4.98 -0.27 -14.55
CA LEU A 176 -5.14 -0.51 -16.00
C LEU A 176 -3.80 -0.62 -16.73
N ILE A 177 -2.82 0.22 -16.39
CA ILE A 177 -1.48 0.15 -16.98
C ILE A 177 -0.78 -1.14 -16.56
N ASP A 178 -0.87 -1.51 -15.29
CA ASP A 178 -0.24 -2.70 -14.74
C ASP A 178 -0.79 -3.97 -15.40
N GLU A 179 -2.11 -4.08 -15.49
CA GLU A 179 -2.79 -5.21 -16.13
C GLU A 179 -2.50 -5.30 -17.63
N ALA A 180 -2.57 -4.16 -18.35
CA ALA A 180 -2.27 -4.12 -19.78
C ALA A 180 -0.80 -4.49 -20.07
N ALA A 181 0.13 -4.00 -19.26
CA ALA A 181 1.54 -4.32 -19.38
C ALA A 181 1.83 -5.79 -19.06
N SER A 182 1.19 -6.35 -18.03
CA SER A 182 1.28 -7.76 -17.67
C SER A 182 0.76 -8.66 -18.80
N LYS A 183 -0.41 -8.33 -19.37
CA LYS A 183 -1.00 -9.06 -20.49
C LYS A 183 -0.08 -9.03 -21.71
N LEU A 184 0.42 -7.85 -22.08
CA LEU A 184 1.34 -7.71 -23.19
C LEU A 184 2.63 -8.52 -22.97
N ARG A 185 3.16 -8.54 -21.76
CA ARG A 185 4.33 -9.34 -21.42
C ARG A 185 4.08 -10.83 -21.58
N ILE A 186 2.94 -11.34 -21.12
CA ILE A 186 2.54 -12.73 -21.32
C ILE A 186 2.42 -13.06 -22.81
N GLU A 187 1.83 -12.17 -23.62
CA GLU A 187 1.71 -12.36 -25.07
C GLU A 187 3.09 -12.40 -25.76
N ILE A 188 4.05 -11.58 -25.34
CA ILE A 188 5.43 -11.56 -25.87
C ILE A 188 6.17 -12.86 -25.51
N ASP A 189 6.01 -13.33 -24.26
CA ASP A 189 6.70 -14.53 -23.77
C ASP A 189 6.02 -15.82 -24.19
N SER A 190 4.76 -15.78 -24.61
CA SER A 190 4.04 -16.96 -25.10
C SER A 190 4.49 -17.32 -26.50
N VAL A 191 4.85 -18.58 -26.67
CA VAL A 191 5.09 -19.14 -28.02
C VAL A 191 3.75 -19.19 -28.75
N PRO A 192 3.63 -18.67 -29.99
CA PRO A 192 2.40 -18.82 -30.76
C PRO A 192 1.95 -20.28 -30.78
N GLN A 193 0.65 -20.53 -30.61
CA GLN A 193 0.10 -21.88 -30.48
C GLN A 193 0.57 -22.81 -31.59
N ALA A 194 0.59 -22.33 -32.85
CA ALA A 194 1.08 -23.11 -34.00
C ALA A 194 2.56 -23.52 -33.84
N LEU A 195 3.40 -22.69 -33.21
CA LEU A 195 4.81 -23.01 -32.98
C LEU A 195 4.96 -23.98 -31.81
N ASP A 196 4.16 -23.85 -30.76
CA ASP A 196 4.16 -24.77 -29.63
C ASP A 196 3.72 -26.19 -30.05
N GLU A 197 2.71 -26.32 -30.94
CA GLU A 197 2.29 -27.59 -31.51
C GLU A 197 3.41 -28.28 -32.32
N ILE A 198 4.17 -27.49 -33.11
CA ILE A 198 5.30 -27.99 -33.86
C ILE A 198 6.44 -28.43 -32.95
N ILE A 199 6.76 -27.66 -31.91
CA ILE A 199 7.79 -27.99 -30.93
C ILE A 199 7.45 -29.31 -30.23
N ARG A 200 6.20 -29.49 -29.82
CA ARG A 200 5.72 -30.74 -29.21
C ARG A 200 5.82 -31.92 -30.14
N LEU A 201 5.43 -31.74 -31.42
CA LEU A 201 5.54 -32.77 -32.43
C LEU A 201 7.00 -33.18 -32.68
N ILE A 202 7.91 -32.22 -32.76
CA ILE A 202 9.35 -32.48 -32.90
C ILE A 202 9.86 -33.30 -31.69
N ALA A 203 9.54 -32.90 -30.48
CA ALA A 203 9.94 -33.61 -29.26
C ALA A 203 9.41 -35.05 -29.26
N GLN A 204 8.15 -35.27 -29.66
CA GLN A 204 7.58 -36.59 -29.78
C GLN A 204 8.34 -37.45 -30.79
N LYS A 205 8.65 -36.91 -31.97
CA LYS A 205 9.41 -37.62 -33.01
C LYS A 205 10.85 -37.93 -32.61
N GLU A 206 11.46 -37.05 -31.83
CA GLU A 206 12.79 -37.33 -31.27
C GLU A 206 12.77 -38.50 -30.29
N ILE A 207 11.76 -38.58 -29.42
CA ILE A 207 11.56 -39.70 -28.50
C ILE A 207 11.34 -40.99 -29.26
N GLU A 208 10.45 -41.01 -30.29
CA GLU A 208 10.20 -42.17 -31.15
C GLU A 208 11.49 -42.61 -31.83
N ARG A 209 12.27 -41.67 -32.37
CA ARG A 209 13.56 -41.99 -33.03
C ARG A 209 14.56 -42.61 -32.08
N GLU A 210 14.67 -42.12 -30.86
CA GLU A 210 15.56 -42.70 -29.87
C GLU A 210 15.11 -44.08 -29.39
N ALA A 211 13.78 -44.31 -29.30
CA ALA A 211 13.26 -45.61 -28.97
C ALA A 211 13.58 -46.65 -30.06
N LEU A 212 13.36 -46.29 -31.33
CA LEU A 212 13.67 -47.18 -32.49
C LEU A 212 15.17 -47.50 -32.62
N LYS A 213 16.06 -46.55 -32.27
CA LYS A 213 17.49 -46.82 -32.25
C LYS A 213 17.88 -47.88 -31.21
N ARG A 214 17.20 -47.87 -30.04
CA ARG A 214 17.48 -48.86 -28.98
C ARG A 214 16.91 -50.24 -29.28
N GLU A 215 15.87 -50.34 -30.13
CA GLU A 215 15.30 -51.61 -30.58
C GLU A 215 16.07 -52.23 -31.76
N GLY A 216 16.93 -51.45 -32.42
CA GLY A 216 17.73 -51.92 -33.58
C GLY A 216 19.13 -52.40 -33.28
N ASP A 217 19.55 -52.39 -32.00
CA ASP A 217 20.75 -53.01 -31.48
C ASP A 217 20.39 -54.30 -30.75
#